data_eac92b7c4ee24effee3e5eb9bb76035e
#
_entry.id   eac92b7c4ee24effee3e5eb9bb76035e
#
_cell.length_a   1.000
_cell.length_b   1.000
_cell.length_c   1.000
_cell.angle_alpha   90.00
_cell.angle_beta   90.00
_cell.angle_gamma   90.00
#
_symmetry.space_group_name_H-M   'P 1'
#
loop_
_entity.id
_entity.type
_entity.pdbx_description
1 polymer ?
#
loop_
_entity_poly.entity_id
_entity_poly.type
_entity_poly.pdbx_seq_one_letter_code
_entity_poly.pdbx_strand_id
1 'polypeptide(L)'
;MSDAPNMIDVTIDDVQVSVPQGTLVIRAAEQAGIRIPRFCDHPLLAPVAACRQCLVEVGMPDRNTGQLRFMPKPQPSCAQTVTPGMVVKTQHTSEVVDRAQRGVMEFLLINHPLDCPVCDKGGECPLQNQALTEGRGKSRFTDAKRTFKKPLRLTSQILLDRERCILCQRCVRFGKEISGDVFMDLQGRGGGTAPTDHHYFMGEQVGGFDTTTLDFFDPLAKDASTSSLSSPFGTDAIVGSLNEGELSVTERDVSGRAFASYFSGNIIQICPVGALTAASYRFRARPFDLVSTASVTEHDASGSAIRQDMRRGEVVRRMSGNDPEVNEEWITDKDRFAFEWDKVDRLTYPLVREDGELVPTSWSDALDRVREGLESAGSSVGFLPGGRLTFEDAWAWSKFARTVVGSDSIDFRSRPSSEEERSFLASYVAGSGLDVTYSDLESAGQVLLVALEPEDECGAMFLRLRKAVRKSGLKVATVAPFTSNGSRKMNARLLHAAPGAEPGVVDAIAAGGAYADVAEAL
;
A
#
# COMPACT_ATOMS: atom_id res chain seq x y z
N MET A 1 4.15 -23.63 24.95
CA MET A 1 3.02 -23.11 25.77
C MET A 1 3.09 -21.58 25.64
N SER A 2 2.24 -20.96 24.84
CA SER A 2 2.15 -19.51 24.79
C SER A 2 1.51 -19.05 26.11
N ASP A 3 2.27 -18.34 26.92
CA ASP A 3 1.71 -17.66 28.09
C ASP A 3 0.55 -16.78 27.64
N ALA A 4 -0.62 -16.97 28.24
CA ALA A 4 -1.76 -16.11 27.98
C ALA A 4 -1.35 -14.65 28.25
N PRO A 5 -1.69 -13.69 27.37
CA PRO A 5 -1.27 -12.32 27.55
C PRO A 5 -1.76 -11.77 28.88
N ASN A 6 -0.87 -11.11 29.62
CA ASN A 6 -1.24 -10.42 30.85
C ASN A 6 -2.28 -9.33 30.54
N MET A 7 -3.51 -9.53 31.02
CA MET A 7 -4.62 -8.61 30.76
C MET A 7 -4.63 -7.47 31.79
N ILE A 8 -4.93 -6.28 31.33
CA ILE A 8 -4.99 -5.05 32.13
C ILE A 8 -6.38 -4.43 32.00
N ASP A 9 -6.99 -4.14 33.13
CA ASP A 9 -8.25 -3.44 33.20
C ASP A 9 -8.04 -1.92 33.24
N VAL A 10 -8.75 -1.22 32.37
CA VAL A 10 -8.75 0.25 32.26
C VAL A 10 -10.18 0.75 32.07
N THR A 11 -10.48 1.93 32.57
CA THR A 11 -11.77 2.59 32.39
C THR A 11 -11.66 3.73 31.41
N ILE A 12 -12.47 3.74 30.36
CA ILE A 12 -12.50 4.79 29.34
C ILE A 12 -13.94 5.30 29.23
N ASP A 13 -14.14 6.60 29.50
CA ASP A 13 -15.48 7.23 29.54
C ASP A 13 -16.51 6.38 30.32
N ASP A 14 -16.11 5.94 31.51
CA ASP A 14 -16.90 5.09 32.41
C ASP A 14 -17.16 3.64 31.92
N VAL A 15 -16.59 3.25 30.76
CA VAL A 15 -16.65 1.88 30.23
C VAL A 15 -15.38 1.14 30.66
N GLN A 16 -15.54 0.03 31.37
CA GLN A 16 -14.42 -0.84 31.72
C GLN A 16 -14.07 -1.76 30.55
N VAL A 17 -12.80 -1.85 30.21
CA VAL A 17 -12.29 -2.72 29.15
C VAL A 17 -11.01 -3.42 29.62
N SER A 18 -10.89 -4.71 29.31
CA SER A 18 -9.72 -5.53 29.60
C SER A 18 -8.93 -5.76 28.32
N VAL A 19 -7.66 -5.39 28.34
CA VAL A 19 -6.79 -5.43 27.16
C VAL A 19 -5.42 -6.00 27.51
N PRO A 20 -4.68 -6.57 26.55
CA PRO A 20 -3.31 -7.03 26.77
C PRO A 20 -2.39 -5.92 27.25
N GLN A 21 -1.43 -6.26 28.10
CA GLN A 21 -0.38 -5.33 28.54
C GLN A 21 0.38 -4.78 27.31
N GLY A 22 0.66 -3.48 27.31
CA GLY A 22 1.31 -2.81 26.19
C GLY A 22 0.35 -2.22 25.15
N THR A 23 -0.95 -2.50 25.27
CA THR A 23 -1.97 -1.89 24.39
C THR A 23 -1.97 -0.37 24.54
N LEU A 24 -2.10 0.34 23.42
CA LEU A 24 -2.24 1.81 23.42
C LEU A 24 -3.66 2.21 23.83
N VAL A 25 -3.78 3.32 24.55
CA VAL A 25 -5.08 3.87 24.98
C VAL A 25 -6.06 3.99 23.83
N ILE A 26 -5.59 4.44 22.66
CA ILE A 26 -6.45 4.58 21.47
C ILE A 26 -7.01 3.24 20.99
N ARG A 27 -6.25 2.13 21.11
CA ARG A 27 -6.70 0.77 20.75
C ARG A 27 -7.66 0.22 21.78
N ALA A 28 -7.42 0.48 23.06
CA ALA A 28 -8.35 0.12 24.12
C ALA A 28 -9.71 0.85 23.96
N ALA A 29 -9.68 2.14 23.57
CA ALA A 29 -10.88 2.90 23.27
C ALA A 29 -11.67 2.32 22.07
N GLU A 30 -10.97 1.89 21.01
CA GLU A 30 -11.61 1.22 19.86
C GLU A 30 -12.30 -0.08 20.27
N GLN A 31 -11.70 -0.89 21.12
CA GLN A 31 -12.34 -2.10 21.65
C GLN A 31 -13.58 -1.80 22.50
N ALA A 32 -13.57 -0.67 23.21
CA ALA A 32 -14.72 -0.18 23.94
C ALA A 32 -15.79 0.48 23.05
N GLY A 33 -15.58 0.57 21.73
CA GLY A 33 -16.46 1.26 20.80
C GLY A 33 -16.39 2.80 20.88
N ILE A 34 -15.40 3.35 21.58
CA ILE A 34 -15.21 4.78 21.80
C ILE A 34 -14.27 5.35 20.74
N ARG A 35 -14.78 6.27 19.94
CA ARG A 35 -14.00 6.93 18.89
C ARG A 35 -13.23 8.13 19.43
N ILE A 36 -11.90 8.08 19.25
CA ILE A 36 -11.01 9.22 19.49
C ILE A 36 -10.52 9.77 18.14
N PRO A 37 -10.65 11.08 17.87
CA PRO A 37 -10.24 11.69 16.60
C PRO A 37 -8.71 11.64 16.45
N ARG A 38 -8.22 11.44 15.21
CA ARG A 38 -6.78 11.26 14.94
C ARG A 38 -6.41 11.45 13.48
N PHE A 39 -5.14 11.81 13.22
CA PHE A 39 -4.60 11.86 11.85
C PHE A 39 -3.30 11.09 11.69
N CYS A 40 -2.34 11.24 12.61
CA CYS A 40 -1.02 10.60 12.47
C CYS A 40 -1.04 9.11 12.86
N ASP A 41 -1.98 8.68 13.67
CA ASP A 41 -2.11 7.30 14.09
C ASP A 41 -2.54 6.39 12.94
N HIS A 42 -1.91 5.21 12.85
CA HIS A 42 -2.26 4.15 11.91
C HIS A 42 -1.90 2.80 12.56
N PRO A 43 -2.79 1.79 12.50
CA PRO A 43 -2.56 0.51 13.19
C PRO A 43 -1.25 -0.19 12.81
N LEU A 44 -0.85 -0.06 11.55
CA LEU A 44 0.33 -0.72 10.99
C LEU A 44 1.62 0.09 11.12
N LEU A 45 1.57 1.33 11.65
CA LEU A 45 2.74 2.19 11.84
C LEU A 45 3.04 2.41 13.33
N ALA A 46 4.32 2.60 13.65
CA ALA A 46 4.73 2.93 15.01
C ALA A 46 4.12 4.26 15.50
N PRO A 47 3.81 4.41 16.78
CA PRO A 47 3.30 5.65 17.36
C PRO A 47 4.27 6.82 17.18
N VAL A 48 3.77 8.02 16.82
CA VAL A 48 4.60 9.23 16.64
C VAL A 48 4.06 10.44 17.40
N ALA A 49 2.78 10.45 17.77
CA ALA A 49 2.11 11.56 18.47
C ALA A 49 2.27 12.95 17.79
N ALA A 50 2.40 13.00 16.46
CA ALA A 50 2.73 14.24 15.73
C ALA A 50 1.54 15.20 15.63
N CYS A 51 0.34 14.72 15.26
CA CYS A 51 -0.82 15.61 15.00
C CYS A 51 -1.50 16.15 16.26
N ARG A 52 -1.37 15.47 17.39
CA ARG A 52 -1.96 15.84 18.69
C ARG A 52 -3.50 15.86 18.72
N GLN A 53 -4.18 15.38 17.69
CA GLN A 53 -5.65 15.38 17.64
C GLN A 53 -6.28 14.38 18.62
N CYS A 54 -5.56 13.32 18.98
CA CYS A 54 -6.03 12.24 19.85
C CYS A 54 -5.78 12.47 21.36
N LEU A 55 -5.77 13.73 21.79
CA LEU A 55 -5.59 14.09 23.21
C LEU A 55 -6.72 13.54 24.06
N VAL A 56 -6.37 13.01 25.24
CA VAL A 56 -7.29 12.50 26.28
C VAL A 56 -6.78 12.90 27.66
N GLU A 57 -7.64 13.00 28.67
CA GLU A 57 -7.19 13.06 30.06
C GLU A 57 -6.90 11.66 30.57
N VAL A 58 -5.79 11.53 31.27
CA VAL A 58 -5.31 10.27 31.87
C VAL A 58 -5.23 10.45 33.36
N GLY A 59 -5.99 9.67 34.09
CA GLY A 59 -5.99 9.57 35.54
C GLY A 59 -5.35 8.25 36.00
N MET A 60 -4.58 8.32 37.07
CA MET A 60 -3.93 7.16 37.69
C MET A 60 -4.24 7.16 39.19
N PRO A 61 -4.46 5.99 39.79
CA PRO A 61 -4.51 5.87 41.24
C PRO A 61 -3.20 6.30 41.85
N ASP A 62 -3.23 7.21 42.83
CA ASP A 62 -2.06 7.58 43.62
C ASP A 62 -1.61 6.36 44.44
N ARG A 63 -0.34 6.02 44.39
CA ARG A 63 0.21 4.79 45.01
C ARG A 63 0.06 4.75 46.54
N ASN A 64 0.00 5.95 47.17
CA ASN A 64 -0.05 6.04 48.65
C ASN A 64 -1.47 6.21 49.16
N THR A 65 -2.32 6.93 48.43
CA THR A 65 -3.66 7.29 48.89
C THR A 65 -4.78 6.52 48.19
N GLY A 66 -4.47 5.88 47.06
CA GLY A 66 -5.46 5.25 46.19
C GLY A 66 -6.38 6.23 45.46
N GLN A 67 -6.27 7.54 45.74
CA GLN A 67 -7.10 8.55 45.09
C GLN A 67 -6.72 8.72 43.62
N LEU A 68 -7.73 8.85 42.75
CA LEU A 68 -7.51 9.10 41.33
C LEU A 68 -6.95 10.51 41.10
N ARG A 69 -5.79 10.61 40.45
CA ARG A 69 -5.15 11.87 40.07
C ARG A 69 -4.98 11.93 38.56
N PHE A 70 -5.55 12.96 37.94
CA PHE A 70 -5.36 13.23 36.52
C PHE A 70 -4.04 13.95 36.25
N MET A 71 -3.42 13.62 35.11
CA MET A 71 -2.26 14.35 34.61
C MET A 71 -2.63 15.81 34.35
N PRO A 72 -1.70 16.77 34.58
CA PRO A 72 -1.99 18.20 34.47
C PRO A 72 -2.29 18.67 33.05
N LYS A 73 -1.96 17.87 32.04
CA LYS A 73 -2.20 18.17 30.63
C LYS A 73 -2.72 16.92 29.92
N PRO A 74 -3.64 17.07 28.94
CA PRO A 74 -4.08 15.96 28.11
C PRO A 74 -2.92 15.27 27.40
N GLN A 75 -3.02 13.94 27.27
CA GLN A 75 -1.98 13.06 26.69
C GLN A 75 -2.43 12.52 25.32
N PRO A 76 -1.50 12.25 24.41
CA PRO A 76 -1.83 11.66 23.11
C PRO A 76 -2.13 10.16 23.27
N SER A 77 -3.39 9.76 23.15
CA SER A 77 -3.84 8.36 23.31
C SER A 77 -3.17 7.38 22.34
N CYS A 78 -2.71 7.85 21.19
CA CYS A 78 -2.02 7.02 20.19
C CYS A 78 -0.57 6.66 20.57
N ALA A 79 -0.03 7.23 21.64
CA ALA A 79 1.33 6.96 22.12
C ALA A 79 1.40 6.67 23.62
N GLN A 80 0.25 6.63 24.28
CA GLN A 80 0.14 6.29 25.69
C GLN A 80 -0.29 4.83 25.84
N THR A 81 0.52 4.02 26.50
CA THR A 81 0.16 2.64 26.83
C THR A 81 -0.74 2.59 28.07
N VAL A 82 -1.65 1.62 28.09
CA VAL A 82 -2.50 1.38 29.26
C VAL A 82 -1.70 0.83 30.43
N THR A 83 -2.13 1.16 31.64
CA THR A 83 -1.59 0.65 32.90
C THR A 83 -2.74 0.26 33.82
N PRO A 84 -2.52 -0.68 34.78
CA PRO A 84 -3.58 -1.14 35.67
C PRO A 84 -4.25 0.01 36.44
N GLY A 85 -5.59 0.02 36.44
CA GLY A 85 -6.38 1.03 37.13
C GLY A 85 -6.38 2.42 36.48
N MET A 86 -5.86 2.54 35.25
CA MET A 86 -5.93 3.79 34.49
C MET A 86 -7.37 4.17 34.20
N VAL A 87 -7.67 5.46 34.36
CA VAL A 87 -8.96 6.08 33.97
C VAL A 87 -8.69 7.10 32.88
N VAL A 88 -9.39 6.95 31.76
CA VAL A 88 -9.25 7.84 30.60
C VAL A 88 -10.56 8.55 30.34
N LYS A 89 -10.50 9.86 30.12
CA LYS A 89 -11.63 10.67 29.68
C LYS A 89 -11.37 11.23 28.30
N THR A 90 -12.27 10.96 27.36
CA THR A 90 -12.24 11.48 25.99
C THR A 90 -13.04 12.77 25.85
N GLN A 91 -13.20 13.25 24.62
CA GLN A 91 -14.04 14.42 24.30
C GLN A 91 -15.52 14.25 24.68
N HIS A 92 -15.95 13.02 24.94
CA HIS A 92 -17.33 12.73 25.32
C HIS A 92 -17.61 13.01 26.80
N THR A 93 -16.60 12.90 27.67
CA THR A 93 -16.73 13.03 29.12
C THR A 93 -15.85 14.12 29.74
N SER A 94 -15.03 14.81 28.93
CA SER A 94 -14.16 15.90 29.39
C SER A 94 -14.25 17.13 28.49
N GLU A 95 -14.70 18.25 29.06
CA GLU A 95 -14.67 19.56 28.40
C GLU A 95 -13.23 20.05 28.11
N VAL A 96 -12.28 19.66 28.93
CA VAL A 96 -10.85 19.99 28.75
C VAL A 96 -10.34 19.33 27.47
N VAL A 97 -10.68 18.06 27.26
CA VAL A 97 -10.31 17.29 26.06
C VAL A 97 -11.00 17.85 24.83
N ASP A 98 -12.32 18.08 24.89
CA ASP A 98 -13.08 18.65 23.76
C ASP A 98 -12.47 20.00 23.32
N ARG A 99 -12.20 20.87 24.28
CA ARG A 99 -11.58 22.17 24.00
C ARG A 99 -10.16 22.02 23.40
N ALA A 100 -9.37 21.08 23.90
CA ALA A 100 -8.03 20.83 23.40
C ALA A 100 -8.05 20.29 21.96
N GLN A 101 -8.91 19.33 21.65
CA GLN A 101 -9.05 18.76 20.32
C GLN A 101 -9.58 19.80 19.31
N ARG A 102 -10.55 20.64 19.70
CA ARG A 102 -11.01 21.77 18.87
C ARG A 102 -9.91 22.79 18.60
N GLY A 103 -9.05 23.04 19.58
CA GLY A 103 -7.86 23.90 19.41
C GLY A 103 -6.85 23.31 18.43
N VAL A 104 -6.56 22.01 18.54
CA VAL A 104 -5.68 21.32 17.58
C VAL A 104 -6.27 21.38 16.17
N MET A 105 -7.55 21.10 16.03
CA MET A 105 -8.24 21.21 14.72
C MET A 105 -8.10 22.61 14.13
N GLU A 106 -8.25 23.65 14.93
CA GLU A 106 -8.07 25.03 14.51
C GLU A 106 -6.65 25.28 14.01
N PHE A 107 -5.61 24.79 14.70
CA PHE A 107 -4.23 24.89 14.24
C PHE A 107 -3.99 24.18 12.92
N LEU A 108 -4.56 22.99 12.71
CA LEU A 108 -4.45 22.26 11.45
C LEU A 108 -5.13 23.01 10.29
N LEU A 109 -6.18 23.77 10.55
CA LEU A 109 -6.96 24.51 9.55
C LEU A 109 -6.42 25.91 9.25
N ILE A 110 -5.64 26.52 10.14
CA ILE A 110 -5.14 27.91 9.98
C ILE A 110 -4.53 28.14 8.61
N ASN A 111 -3.60 27.30 8.20
CA ASN A 111 -2.92 27.42 6.91
C ASN A 111 -3.43 26.43 5.84
N HIS A 112 -4.39 25.57 6.18
CA HIS A 112 -4.96 24.64 5.20
C HIS A 112 -5.74 25.42 4.13
N PRO A 113 -5.47 25.20 2.82
CA PRO A 113 -6.10 25.98 1.77
C PRO A 113 -7.58 25.62 1.60
N LEU A 114 -8.37 26.53 1.04
CA LEU A 114 -9.78 26.31 0.71
C LEU A 114 -9.93 25.55 -0.61
N ASP A 115 -9.18 24.50 -0.78
CA ASP A 115 -9.05 23.72 -2.03
C ASP A 115 -10.05 22.58 -2.15
N CYS A 116 -10.94 22.35 -1.19
CA CYS A 116 -11.85 21.20 -1.22
C CYS A 116 -12.56 20.99 -2.57
N PRO A 117 -13.03 22.05 -3.27
CA PRO A 117 -13.68 21.89 -4.57
C PRO A 117 -12.74 21.36 -5.68
N VAL A 118 -11.44 21.58 -5.55
CA VAL A 118 -10.42 21.15 -6.53
C VAL A 118 -9.45 20.10 -5.98
N CYS A 119 -9.70 19.60 -4.76
CA CYS A 119 -8.87 18.59 -4.11
C CYS A 119 -9.43 17.19 -4.37
N ASP A 120 -8.63 16.28 -4.91
CA ASP A 120 -9.07 14.91 -5.23
C ASP A 120 -9.43 14.07 -3.99
N LYS A 121 -9.03 14.51 -2.78
CA LYS A 121 -9.44 13.91 -1.51
C LYS A 121 -10.81 14.44 -1.02
N GLY A 122 -11.36 15.46 -1.68
CA GLY A 122 -12.65 16.05 -1.31
C GLY A 122 -13.80 15.04 -1.36
N GLY A 123 -14.54 14.90 -0.26
CA GLY A 123 -15.60 13.91 -0.09
C GLY A 123 -15.18 12.59 0.60
N GLU A 124 -13.88 12.30 0.67
CA GLU A 124 -13.33 11.16 1.43
C GLU A 124 -12.18 11.57 2.37
N CYS A 125 -12.14 12.86 2.73
CA CYS A 125 -11.03 13.45 3.48
C CYS A 125 -11.27 13.35 4.99
N PRO A 126 -10.41 12.63 5.75
CA PRO A 126 -10.50 12.62 7.21
C PRO A 126 -10.46 13.99 7.86
N LEU A 127 -9.71 14.96 7.28
CA LEU A 127 -9.67 16.32 7.80
C LEU A 127 -11.02 17.02 7.65
N GLN A 128 -11.71 16.87 6.51
CA GLN A 128 -13.09 17.41 6.35
C GLN A 128 -14.04 16.80 7.37
N ASN A 129 -14.04 15.47 7.50
CA ASN A 129 -14.95 14.78 8.41
C ASN A 129 -14.72 15.21 9.86
N GLN A 130 -13.46 15.25 10.32
CA GLN A 130 -13.16 15.67 11.69
C GLN A 130 -13.33 17.18 11.90
N ALA A 131 -13.13 18.01 10.88
CA ALA A 131 -13.43 19.44 10.98
C ALA A 131 -14.92 19.70 11.18
N LEU A 132 -15.78 18.88 10.59
CA LEU A 132 -17.24 18.97 10.76
C LEU A 132 -17.71 18.46 12.13
N THR A 133 -17.09 17.41 12.66
CA THR A 133 -17.50 16.79 13.94
C THR A 133 -16.81 17.44 15.15
N GLU A 134 -15.52 17.72 15.06
CA GLU A 134 -14.67 18.17 16.19
C GLU A 134 -14.21 19.62 16.03
N GLY A 135 -14.49 20.27 14.90
CA GLY A 135 -14.03 21.61 14.60
C GLY A 135 -14.98 22.71 15.07
N ARG A 136 -14.57 23.95 14.83
CA ARG A 136 -15.42 25.13 15.02
C ARG A 136 -16.17 25.44 13.73
N GLY A 137 -17.40 25.89 13.84
CA GLY A 137 -18.23 26.29 12.69
C GLY A 137 -17.75 27.57 11.97
N LYS A 138 -16.88 28.36 12.62
CA LYS A 138 -16.32 29.60 12.05
C LYS A 138 -14.82 29.69 12.35
N SER A 139 -14.04 30.13 11.37
CA SER A 139 -12.65 30.47 11.55
C SER A 139 -12.50 31.82 12.29
N ARG A 140 -11.53 31.90 13.20
CA ARG A 140 -11.10 33.14 13.86
C ARG A 140 -9.84 33.72 13.22
N PHE A 141 -9.25 33.02 12.26
CA PHE A 141 -8.03 33.40 11.58
C PHE A 141 -8.33 34.44 10.51
N THR A 142 -7.70 35.59 10.61
CA THR A 142 -7.92 36.76 9.73
C THR A 142 -6.72 37.06 8.83
N ASP A 143 -5.55 36.47 9.11
CA ASP A 143 -4.34 36.68 8.34
C ASP A 143 -4.34 35.85 7.03
N ALA A 144 -3.44 36.21 6.13
CA ALA A 144 -3.24 35.45 4.90
C ALA A 144 -2.68 34.06 5.18
N LYS A 145 -3.24 33.03 4.56
CA LYS A 145 -2.74 31.68 4.62
C LYS A 145 -1.41 31.56 3.88
N ARG A 146 -0.51 30.71 4.36
CA ARG A 146 0.73 30.38 3.64
C ARG A 146 0.40 29.74 2.30
N THR A 147 1.18 30.10 1.30
CA THR A 147 1.06 29.52 -0.04
C THR A 147 2.38 28.87 -0.44
N PHE A 148 2.28 27.80 -1.21
CA PHE A 148 3.42 27.08 -1.78
C PHE A 148 3.16 26.85 -3.28
N LYS A 149 4.23 26.67 -4.03
CA LYS A 149 4.11 26.22 -5.42
C LYS A 149 3.47 24.83 -5.47
N LYS A 150 2.45 24.65 -6.28
CA LYS A 150 1.69 23.40 -6.41
C LYS A 150 1.10 23.20 -7.82
N PRO A 151 0.97 21.94 -8.28
CA PRO A 151 1.47 20.73 -7.63
C PRO A 151 2.99 20.63 -7.75
N LEU A 152 3.62 19.92 -6.80
CA LEU A 152 4.98 19.42 -6.97
C LEU A 152 4.91 17.97 -7.44
N ARG A 153 5.67 17.64 -8.45
CA ARG A 153 5.74 16.28 -8.93
C ARG A 153 6.82 15.52 -8.19
N LEU A 154 6.44 14.46 -7.45
CA LEU A 154 7.40 13.54 -6.85
C LEU A 154 7.84 12.48 -7.86
N THR A 155 6.88 11.93 -8.61
CA THR A 155 7.10 10.94 -9.67
C THR A 155 6.09 11.16 -10.79
N SER A 156 6.12 10.35 -11.84
CA SER A 156 5.06 10.33 -12.86
C SER A 156 3.68 10.05 -12.27
N GLN A 157 3.63 9.32 -11.17
CA GLN A 157 2.38 8.85 -10.57
C GLN A 157 1.92 9.70 -9.38
N ILE A 158 2.83 10.43 -8.71
CA ILE A 158 2.55 11.04 -7.40
C ILE A 158 2.79 12.55 -7.45
N LEU A 159 1.75 13.28 -7.08
CA LEU A 159 1.76 14.73 -6.93
C LEU A 159 1.70 15.13 -5.46
N LEU A 160 2.41 16.18 -5.09
CA LEU A 160 2.43 16.75 -3.74
C LEU A 160 1.96 18.20 -3.75
N ASP A 161 0.87 18.48 -3.05
CA ASP A 161 0.38 19.83 -2.73
C ASP A 161 0.72 20.14 -1.26
N ARG A 162 1.88 20.77 -1.04
CA ARG A 162 2.42 21.03 0.31
C ARG A 162 1.50 21.84 1.20
N GLU A 163 0.72 22.75 0.65
CA GLU A 163 -0.24 23.56 1.39
C GLU A 163 -1.30 22.73 2.13
N ARG A 164 -1.66 21.58 1.57
CA ARG A 164 -2.65 20.67 2.15
C ARG A 164 -2.06 19.75 3.21
N CYS A 165 -0.73 19.69 3.32
CA CYS A 165 -0.06 18.79 4.26
C CYS A 165 -0.27 19.24 5.71
N ILE A 166 -0.65 18.30 6.57
CA ILE A 166 -0.84 18.51 8.02
C ILE A 166 0.32 17.94 8.86
N LEU A 167 1.45 17.62 8.22
CA LEU A 167 2.67 17.10 8.86
C LEU A 167 2.44 15.88 9.76
N CYS A 168 1.54 15.00 9.38
CA CYS A 168 1.19 13.80 10.15
C CYS A 168 2.23 12.68 10.05
N GLN A 169 3.18 12.77 9.15
CA GLN A 169 4.29 11.83 8.91
C GLN A 169 3.88 10.41 8.53
N ARG A 170 2.65 10.13 8.13
CA ARG A 170 2.26 8.78 7.70
C ARG A 170 3.05 8.31 6.48
N CYS A 171 3.24 9.17 5.48
CA CYS A 171 4.02 8.87 4.28
C CYS A 171 5.50 8.60 4.59
N VAL A 172 6.10 9.41 5.45
CA VAL A 172 7.49 9.25 5.90
C VAL A 172 7.68 7.91 6.62
N ARG A 173 6.78 7.60 7.56
CA ARG A 173 6.83 6.33 8.31
C ARG A 173 6.55 5.13 7.42
N PHE A 174 5.64 5.24 6.46
CA PHE A 174 5.42 4.19 5.48
C PHE A 174 6.72 3.82 4.76
N GLY A 175 7.43 4.79 4.20
CA GLY A 175 8.73 4.56 3.54
C GLY A 175 9.76 3.90 4.46
N LYS A 176 9.89 4.40 5.70
CA LYS A 176 10.86 3.87 6.67
C LYS A 176 10.48 2.50 7.22
N GLU A 177 9.22 2.33 7.60
CA GLU A 177 8.77 1.17 8.38
C GLU A 177 8.24 0.03 7.52
N ILE A 178 7.55 0.33 6.42
CA ILE A 178 6.86 -0.67 5.60
C ILE A 178 7.67 -1.03 4.35
N SER A 179 7.83 -0.12 3.41
CA SER A 179 8.47 -0.44 2.12
C SER A 179 10.00 -0.56 2.19
N GLY A 180 10.65 0.20 3.08
CA GLY A 180 12.10 0.31 3.11
C GLY A 180 12.68 1.27 2.08
N ASP A 181 11.83 2.00 1.38
CA ASP A 181 12.19 3.06 0.44
C ASP A 181 12.01 4.42 1.13
N VAL A 182 13.11 4.98 1.63
CA VAL A 182 13.09 6.26 2.34
C VAL A 182 13.21 7.40 1.33
N PHE A 183 12.16 7.63 0.57
CA PHE A 183 12.15 8.68 -0.45
C PHE A 183 11.52 10.00 0.01
N MET A 184 10.88 10.03 1.17
CA MET A 184 10.29 11.22 1.77
C MET A 184 10.70 11.40 3.22
N ASP A 185 10.94 12.65 3.61
CA ASP A 185 11.17 13.01 5.02
C ASP A 185 10.73 14.45 5.30
N LEU A 186 10.86 14.88 6.55
CA LEU A 186 10.67 16.27 6.95
C LEU A 186 11.83 17.13 6.51
N GLN A 187 11.53 18.30 5.96
CA GLN A 187 12.49 19.33 5.56
C GLN A 187 12.27 20.60 6.37
N GLY A 188 13.34 21.28 6.71
CA GLY A 188 13.27 22.53 7.45
C GLY A 188 12.80 22.36 8.89
N ARG A 189 12.41 23.47 9.51
CA ARG A 189 11.90 23.52 10.89
C ARG A 189 11.08 24.78 11.13
N GLY A 190 10.24 24.77 12.14
CA GLY A 190 9.45 25.93 12.57
C GLY A 190 8.37 26.35 11.59
N GLY A 191 7.79 27.51 11.80
CA GLY A 191 6.63 28.01 11.06
C GLY A 191 6.93 28.65 9.70
N GLY A 192 8.19 28.95 9.41
CA GLY A 192 8.58 29.70 8.22
C GLY A 192 8.31 31.20 8.33
N THR A 193 8.58 31.92 7.25
CA THR A 193 8.32 33.36 7.12
C THR A 193 7.12 33.62 6.20
N ALA A 194 6.50 34.78 6.32
CA ALA A 194 5.44 35.18 5.41
C ALA A 194 5.94 35.29 3.97
N PRO A 195 5.11 34.99 2.96
CA PRO A 195 5.55 34.95 1.54
C PRO A 195 5.83 36.34 0.92
N THR A 196 5.91 37.39 1.72
CA THR A 196 6.06 38.78 1.24
C THR A 196 7.50 39.20 0.93
N ASP A 197 8.50 38.41 1.33
CA ASP A 197 9.91 38.76 1.14
C ASP A 197 10.65 37.79 0.22
N HIS A 198 11.61 38.32 -0.52
CA HIS A 198 12.48 37.56 -1.42
C HIS A 198 13.36 36.50 -0.72
N HIS A 199 13.42 36.50 0.61
CA HIS A 199 14.12 35.52 1.47
C HIS A 199 13.15 34.62 2.23
N TYR A 200 12.27 34.02 1.53
CA TYR A 200 11.22 33.17 1.99
C TYR A 200 11.73 31.84 2.57
N PHE A 201 11.56 31.65 3.87
CA PHE A 201 11.81 30.39 4.55
C PHE A 201 10.49 29.61 4.73
N MET A 202 10.37 28.47 4.08
CA MET A 202 9.11 27.74 4.01
C MET A 202 8.68 27.03 5.31
N GLY A 203 9.54 27.01 6.32
CA GLY A 203 9.29 26.26 7.57
C GLY A 203 9.39 24.75 7.39
N GLU A 204 8.87 24.03 8.37
CA GLU A 204 8.82 22.57 8.32
C GLU A 204 7.82 22.10 7.25
N GLN A 205 8.23 21.16 6.43
CA GLN A 205 7.44 20.60 5.34
C GLN A 205 7.88 19.17 5.01
N VAL A 206 7.03 18.42 4.30
CA VAL A 206 7.38 17.11 3.75
C VAL A 206 7.96 17.30 2.35
N GLY A 207 9.00 16.53 2.02
CA GLY A 207 9.61 16.52 0.69
C GLY A 207 10.43 15.26 0.42
N GLY A 208 10.87 15.11 -0.83
CA GLY A 208 11.76 14.03 -1.25
C GLY A 208 13.22 14.37 -0.99
N PHE A 209 14.03 13.38 -0.60
CA PHE A 209 15.46 13.50 -0.39
C PHE A 209 16.27 12.46 -1.12
N ASP A 210 15.72 11.27 -1.28
CA ASP A 210 16.43 10.16 -1.87
C ASP A 210 16.31 10.22 -3.39
N THR A 211 17.35 10.70 -4.02
CA THR A 211 17.45 10.78 -5.47
C THR A 211 17.64 9.42 -6.12
N THR A 212 18.01 8.38 -5.38
CA THR A 212 18.13 7.02 -5.92
C THR A 212 16.77 6.38 -6.16
N THR A 213 15.78 6.75 -5.35
CA THR A 213 14.39 6.26 -5.48
C THR A 213 13.52 7.18 -6.33
N LEU A 214 13.70 8.49 -6.20
CA LEU A 214 12.93 9.53 -6.91
C LEU A 214 13.82 10.35 -7.85
N ASP A 215 14.89 9.75 -8.35
CA ASP A 215 15.86 10.45 -9.17
C ASP A 215 15.27 10.85 -10.53
N PHE A 216 15.34 12.14 -10.81
CA PHE A 216 14.98 12.73 -12.08
C PHE A 216 16.21 12.99 -12.97
N PHE A 217 17.37 12.52 -12.57
CA PHE A 217 18.59 12.64 -13.34
C PHE A 217 18.76 11.41 -14.24
N ASP A 218 18.79 11.63 -15.54
CA ASP A 218 19.13 10.60 -16.52
C ASP A 218 20.60 10.76 -16.96
N PRO A 219 21.50 9.87 -16.51
CA PRO A 219 22.93 9.97 -16.88
C PRO A 219 23.18 9.76 -18.36
N LEU A 220 22.21 9.23 -19.10
CA LEU A 220 22.30 9.00 -20.55
C LEU A 220 21.66 10.14 -21.37
N ALA A 221 20.93 11.04 -20.75
CA ALA A 221 20.35 12.18 -21.41
C ALA A 221 21.43 13.23 -21.73
N LYS A 222 21.60 13.57 -22.98
CA LYS A 222 22.60 14.56 -23.42
C LYS A 222 22.37 15.96 -22.85
N ASP A 223 21.14 16.26 -22.44
CA ASP A 223 20.73 17.56 -21.89
C ASP A 223 20.31 17.50 -20.41
N ALA A 224 20.81 16.53 -19.67
CA ALA A 224 20.49 16.32 -18.27
C ALA A 224 20.79 17.53 -17.36
N SER A 225 21.49 18.53 -17.88
CA SER A 225 21.96 19.67 -17.11
C SER A 225 20.92 20.76 -16.86
N THR A 226 19.78 20.73 -17.50
CA THR A 226 19.06 22.01 -17.58
C THR A 226 17.68 22.06 -16.94
N SER A 227 16.81 21.13 -17.14
CA SER A 227 15.42 21.38 -16.71
C SER A 227 14.95 20.60 -15.50
N SER A 228 15.40 19.38 -15.38
CA SER A 228 14.94 18.52 -14.28
C SER A 228 15.60 18.82 -12.96
N LEU A 229 16.85 19.28 -12.99
CA LEU A 229 17.62 19.59 -11.77
C LEU A 229 17.32 20.97 -11.19
N SER A 230 17.00 21.94 -12.03
CA SER A 230 16.66 23.29 -11.56
C SER A 230 15.31 23.33 -10.85
N SER A 231 14.43 22.39 -11.15
CA SER A 231 13.16 22.24 -10.46
C SER A 231 12.66 20.80 -10.57
N PRO A 232 13.26 19.84 -9.87
CA PRO A 232 12.77 18.47 -9.88
C PRO A 232 11.30 18.39 -9.44
N PHE A 233 10.82 19.43 -8.80
CA PHE A 233 9.45 19.63 -8.35
C PHE A 233 8.75 20.78 -9.03
N GLY A 234 9.39 21.39 -9.96
CA GLY A 234 8.81 22.46 -10.72
C GLY A 234 8.03 21.86 -11.87
N THR A 235 7.51 22.43 -12.62
CA THR A 235 6.25 22.15 -12.83
C THR A 235 5.46 22.66 -14.01
N ASP A 236 5.85 23.64 -14.74
CA ASP A 236 5.00 24.18 -15.78
C ASP A 236 4.94 23.26 -17.00
N ALA A 237 6.05 22.61 -17.35
CA ALA A 237 6.09 21.59 -18.39
C ALA A 237 5.35 20.28 -17.97
N ILE A 238 5.38 19.98 -16.68
CA ILE A 238 4.73 18.78 -16.12
C ILE A 238 3.22 18.97 -16.02
N VAL A 239 2.78 20.17 -15.68
CA VAL A 239 1.35 20.51 -15.66
C VAL A 239 0.78 20.48 -17.08
N GLY A 240 1.54 20.92 -18.08
CA GLY A 240 1.17 20.80 -19.49
C GLY A 240 0.96 19.33 -19.89
N SER A 241 1.91 18.44 -19.57
CA SER A 241 1.78 17.02 -19.90
C SER A 241 0.65 16.33 -19.12
N LEU A 242 0.35 16.77 -17.90
CA LEU A 242 -0.82 16.29 -17.16
C LEU A 242 -2.15 16.63 -17.83
N ASN A 243 -2.21 17.77 -18.53
CA ASN A 243 -3.42 18.21 -19.23
C ASN A 243 -3.60 17.55 -20.61
N GLU A 244 -2.54 17.04 -21.20
CA GLU A 244 -2.55 16.45 -22.54
C GLU A 244 -2.88 14.94 -22.56
N GLY A 245 -3.17 14.34 -21.41
CA GLY A 245 -3.53 12.92 -21.31
C GLY A 245 -2.37 11.94 -21.56
N GLU A 246 -1.16 12.46 -21.76
CA GLU A 246 0.05 11.68 -22.05
C GLU A 246 0.74 11.07 -20.82
N LEU A 247 0.13 11.15 -19.66
CA LEU A 247 0.62 10.44 -18.48
C LEU A 247 0.38 8.95 -18.63
N SER A 248 1.31 8.32 -19.27
CA SER A 248 1.41 6.87 -19.23
C SER A 248 1.54 6.41 -17.78
N VAL A 249 0.69 5.47 -17.35
CA VAL A 249 0.84 4.73 -16.09
C VAL A 249 1.92 3.66 -16.22
N THR A 250 2.93 3.90 -17.01
CA THR A 250 4.04 2.99 -17.23
C THR A 250 5.05 3.06 -16.09
N GLU A 251 5.98 2.15 -16.08
CA GLU A 251 7.12 2.06 -15.14
C GLU A 251 8.09 3.26 -15.23
N ARG A 252 7.82 4.21 -16.10
CA ARG A 252 8.65 5.40 -16.30
C ARG A 252 7.88 6.64 -15.90
N ASP A 253 8.57 7.55 -15.27
CA ASP A 253 8.06 8.89 -15.07
C ASP A 253 8.09 9.71 -16.38
N VAL A 254 7.62 10.97 -16.37
CA VAL A 254 7.64 11.83 -17.57
C VAL A 254 9.04 12.26 -17.99
N SER A 255 10.07 12.04 -17.14
CA SER A 255 11.46 12.23 -17.55
C SER A 255 11.97 11.07 -18.41
N GLY A 256 11.19 9.99 -18.52
CA GLY A 256 11.53 8.78 -19.25
C GLY A 256 12.37 7.79 -18.45
N ARG A 257 12.56 8.01 -17.14
CA ARG A 257 13.35 7.14 -16.27
C ARG A 257 12.52 6.02 -15.69
N ALA A 258 13.20 4.93 -15.39
CA ALA A 258 12.61 3.83 -14.64
C ALA A 258 12.26 4.31 -13.22
N PHE A 259 11.08 3.95 -12.75
CA PHE A 259 10.65 4.21 -11.39
C PHE A 259 11.24 3.16 -10.45
N ALA A 260 11.90 3.57 -9.36
CA ALA A 260 12.73 2.69 -8.55
C ALA A 260 12.02 2.11 -7.30
N SER A 261 10.79 2.51 -6.98
CA SER A 261 10.03 1.98 -5.86
C SER A 261 8.82 1.18 -6.33
N TYR A 262 8.62 0.00 -5.74
CA TYR A 262 7.45 -0.85 -6.04
C TYR A 262 6.21 -0.51 -5.20
N PHE A 263 6.33 0.36 -4.17
CA PHE A 263 5.28 0.55 -3.16
C PHE A 263 4.92 2.02 -2.93
N SER A 264 5.47 2.93 -3.69
CA SER A 264 5.36 4.37 -3.43
C SER A 264 3.91 4.89 -3.46
N GLY A 265 3.04 4.32 -4.27
CA GLY A 265 1.64 4.73 -4.40
C GLY A 265 0.81 4.57 -3.12
N ASN A 266 1.28 3.76 -2.16
CA ASN A 266 0.60 3.62 -0.87
C ASN A 266 0.60 4.92 -0.06
N ILE A 267 1.55 5.83 -0.28
CA ILE A 267 1.54 7.13 0.40
C ILE A 267 0.34 8.01 0.01
N ILE A 268 -0.24 7.81 -1.18
CA ILE A 268 -1.46 8.48 -1.62
C ILE A 268 -2.64 8.03 -0.77
N GLN A 269 -2.78 6.72 -0.58
CA GLN A 269 -3.88 6.14 0.15
C GLN A 269 -3.80 6.45 1.65
N ILE A 270 -2.61 6.29 2.24
CA ILE A 270 -2.39 6.52 3.68
C ILE A 270 -2.46 8.01 4.07
N CYS A 271 -2.29 8.92 3.11
CA CYS A 271 -2.36 10.36 3.37
C CYS A 271 -3.78 10.75 3.80
N PRO A 272 -3.96 11.33 5.01
CA PRO A 272 -5.30 11.66 5.52
C PRO A 272 -5.90 12.92 4.87
N VAL A 273 -5.15 13.58 4.00
CA VAL A 273 -5.55 14.81 3.30
C VAL A 273 -5.17 14.73 1.82
N GLY A 274 -5.56 15.71 1.02
CA GLY A 274 -5.22 15.78 -0.39
C GLY A 274 -3.82 16.35 -0.70
N ALA A 275 -2.87 16.19 0.22
CA ALA A 275 -1.50 16.61 -0.01
C ALA A 275 -0.78 15.69 -1.01
N LEU A 276 -1.00 14.37 -0.91
CA LEU A 276 -0.49 13.38 -1.85
C LEU A 276 -1.65 12.84 -2.67
N THR A 277 -1.54 12.94 -3.99
CA THR A 277 -2.59 12.55 -4.93
C THR A 277 -1.99 11.79 -6.12
N ALA A 278 -2.79 10.92 -6.74
CA ALA A 278 -2.40 10.22 -7.95
C ALA A 278 -2.52 11.14 -9.17
N ALA A 279 -1.49 11.21 -9.99
CA ALA A 279 -1.51 11.99 -11.23
C ALA A 279 -2.61 11.48 -12.18
N SER A 280 -2.73 10.17 -12.33
CA SER A 280 -3.74 9.52 -13.19
C SER A 280 -5.18 9.76 -12.76
N TYR A 281 -5.43 10.00 -11.47
CA TYR A 281 -6.77 10.26 -10.92
C TYR A 281 -7.12 11.75 -10.83
N ARG A 282 -6.13 12.64 -10.95
CA ARG A 282 -6.33 14.07 -10.72
C ARG A 282 -7.47 14.63 -11.57
N PHE A 283 -8.46 15.24 -10.91
CA PHE A 283 -9.67 15.84 -11.50
C PHE A 283 -10.59 14.89 -12.29
N ARG A 284 -10.43 13.56 -12.15
CA ARG A 284 -11.23 12.59 -12.91
C ARG A 284 -12.62 12.35 -12.33
N ALA A 285 -12.74 12.29 -11.00
CA ALA A 285 -14.01 11.98 -10.33
C ALA A 285 -14.07 12.51 -8.89
N ARG A 286 -15.26 12.45 -8.32
CA ARG A 286 -15.51 12.64 -6.90
C ARG A 286 -15.91 11.30 -6.28
N PRO A 287 -15.66 11.08 -4.96
CA PRO A 287 -16.00 9.80 -4.33
C PRO A 287 -17.48 9.41 -4.47
N PHE A 288 -18.39 10.38 -4.47
CA PHE A 288 -19.83 10.12 -4.66
C PHE A 288 -20.24 9.78 -6.10
N ASP A 289 -19.35 9.98 -7.08
CA ASP A 289 -19.55 9.57 -8.49
C ASP A 289 -19.06 8.13 -8.74
N LEU A 290 -18.41 7.52 -7.75
CA LEU A 290 -17.70 6.26 -7.92
C LEU A 290 -18.58 5.07 -7.53
N VAL A 291 -18.46 4.01 -8.31
CA VAL A 291 -18.88 2.66 -7.93
C VAL A 291 -17.62 1.90 -7.52
N SER A 292 -17.59 1.45 -6.27
CA SER A 292 -16.44 0.72 -5.72
C SER A 292 -16.73 -0.77 -5.69
N THR A 293 -15.82 -1.58 -6.23
CA THR A 293 -15.92 -3.04 -6.27
C THR A 293 -14.68 -3.67 -5.65
N ALA A 294 -14.87 -4.64 -4.78
CA ALA A 294 -13.78 -5.46 -4.26
C ALA A 294 -13.27 -6.39 -5.37
N SER A 295 -11.97 -6.58 -5.43
CA SER A 295 -11.31 -7.45 -6.40
C SER A 295 -9.98 -7.96 -5.85
N VAL A 296 -9.28 -8.74 -6.63
CA VAL A 296 -7.93 -9.24 -6.36
C VAL A 296 -7.04 -8.80 -7.52
N THR A 297 -5.76 -8.55 -7.24
CA THR A 297 -4.81 -8.18 -8.30
C THR A 297 -4.55 -9.34 -9.26
N GLU A 298 -4.33 -9.00 -10.53
CA GLU A 298 -3.99 -9.94 -11.59
C GLU A 298 -2.48 -9.98 -11.90
N HIS A 299 -1.67 -9.19 -11.19
CA HIS A 299 -0.27 -8.97 -11.57
C HIS A 299 0.72 -9.94 -10.94
N ASP A 300 0.37 -10.55 -9.83
CA ASP A 300 1.18 -11.57 -9.17
C ASP A 300 0.33 -12.61 -8.44
N ALA A 301 0.97 -13.63 -7.87
CA ALA A 301 0.31 -14.72 -7.18
C ALA A 301 0.07 -14.44 -5.67
N SER A 302 0.35 -13.24 -5.18
CA SER A 302 0.18 -12.91 -3.75
C SER A 302 -1.28 -12.93 -3.29
N GLY A 303 -2.22 -12.77 -4.21
CA GLY A 303 -3.64 -12.68 -3.88
C GLY A 303 -4.03 -11.35 -3.21
N SER A 304 -3.30 -10.28 -3.50
CA SER A 304 -3.54 -8.97 -2.88
C SER A 304 -4.94 -8.45 -3.16
N ALA A 305 -5.68 -8.16 -2.09
CA ALA A 305 -7.01 -7.55 -2.18
C ALA A 305 -6.90 -6.10 -2.66
N ILE A 306 -7.71 -5.76 -3.63
CA ILE A 306 -7.83 -4.39 -4.15
C ILE A 306 -9.28 -3.93 -4.14
N ARG A 307 -9.46 -2.62 -4.16
CA ARG A 307 -10.72 -1.96 -4.47
C ARG A 307 -10.57 -1.21 -5.78
N GLN A 308 -11.40 -1.55 -6.74
CA GLN A 308 -11.50 -0.83 -8.00
C GLN A 308 -12.60 0.22 -7.91
N ASP A 309 -12.25 1.48 -8.12
CA ASP A 309 -13.20 2.59 -8.17
C ASP A 309 -13.46 2.93 -9.63
N MET A 310 -14.72 2.77 -10.05
CA MET A 310 -15.17 2.96 -11.42
C MET A 310 -16.08 4.19 -11.53
N ARG A 311 -16.01 4.85 -12.67
CA ARG A 311 -16.94 5.91 -13.07
C ARG A 311 -17.44 5.63 -14.48
N ARG A 312 -18.76 5.53 -14.64
CA ARG A 312 -19.41 5.27 -15.96
C ARG A 312 -18.87 4.03 -16.67
N GLY A 313 -18.55 2.98 -15.92
CA GLY A 313 -18.05 1.72 -16.47
C GLY A 313 -16.54 1.66 -16.70
N GLU A 314 -15.79 2.73 -16.45
CA GLU A 314 -14.33 2.75 -16.55
C GLU A 314 -13.66 2.75 -15.19
N VAL A 315 -12.62 1.97 -15.02
CA VAL A 315 -11.76 2.02 -13.83
C VAL A 315 -10.96 3.34 -13.86
N VAL A 316 -11.12 4.16 -12.82
CA VAL A 316 -10.43 5.44 -12.71
C VAL A 316 -9.31 5.42 -11.68
N ARG A 317 -9.36 4.50 -10.71
CA ARG A 317 -8.27 4.22 -9.77
C ARG A 317 -8.44 2.85 -9.12
N ARG A 318 -7.31 2.30 -8.66
CA ARG A 318 -7.25 1.13 -7.78
C ARG A 318 -6.67 1.55 -6.43
N MET A 319 -7.21 0.98 -5.37
CA MET A 319 -6.75 1.17 -4.00
C MET A 319 -6.55 -0.18 -3.34
N SER A 320 -5.71 -0.24 -2.33
CA SER A 320 -5.60 -1.45 -1.52
C SER A 320 -6.95 -1.76 -0.87
N GLY A 321 -7.36 -3.00 -0.93
CA GLY A 321 -8.33 -3.55 -0.02
C GLY A 321 -7.70 -3.74 1.36
N ASN A 322 -8.54 -3.95 2.37
CA ASN A 322 -8.07 -4.31 3.70
C ASN A 322 -8.21 -5.82 3.88
N ASP A 323 -7.09 -6.54 3.77
CA ASP A 323 -7.01 -7.97 4.02
C ASP A 323 -5.88 -8.27 5.00
N PRO A 324 -6.19 -8.43 6.30
CA PRO A 324 -5.19 -8.70 7.32
C PRO A 324 -4.39 -9.99 7.10
N GLU A 325 -4.96 -10.97 6.40
CA GLU A 325 -4.32 -12.26 6.18
C GLU A 325 -3.36 -12.24 4.98
N VAL A 326 -3.61 -11.37 3.99
CA VAL A 326 -2.80 -11.30 2.77
C VAL A 326 -1.94 -10.04 2.73
N ASN A 327 -2.49 -8.93 2.28
CA ASN A 327 -1.73 -7.71 2.00
C ASN A 327 -1.91 -6.58 3.03
N GLU A 328 -2.61 -6.84 4.14
CA GLU A 328 -2.97 -5.81 5.12
C GLU A 328 -3.68 -4.62 4.43
N GLU A 329 -3.03 -3.46 4.34
CA GLU A 329 -3.55 -2.28 3.65
C GLU A 329 -2.61 -1.80 2.52
N TRP A 330 -1.72 -2.69 2.01
CA TRP A 330 -0.66 -2.33 1.08
C TRP A 330 -0.78 -3.10 -0.24
N ILE A 331 -0.48 -2.44 -1.36
CA ILE A 331 -0.37 -3.05 -2.69
C ILE A 331 0.85 -2.49 -3.41
N THR A 332 1.29 -3.19 -4.44
CA THR A 332 2.38 -2.70 -5.29
C THR A 332 1.92 -1.54 -6.17
N ASP A 333 2.86 -0.76 -6.70
CA ASP A 333 2.56 0.29 -7.66
C ASP A 333 2.05 -0.30 -8.98
N LYS A 334 2.51 -1.50 -9.33
CA LYS A 334 1.98 -2.28 -10.43
C LYS A 334 0.48 -2.57 -10.26
N ASP A 335 0.07 -3.07 -9.10
CA ASP A 335 -1.34 -3.33 -8.80
C ASP A 335 -2.19 -2.06 -8.85
N ARG A 336 -1.62 -0.95 -8.37
CA ARG A 336 -2.31 0.34 -8.26
C ARG A 336 -2.50 1.04 -9.58
N PHE A 337 -1.51 1.01 -10.47
CA PHE A 337 -1.46 1.87 -11.65
C PHE A 337 -1.55 1.12 -12.98
N ALA A 338 -1.20 -0.16 -13.03
CA ALA A 338 -1.14 -0.91 -14.28
C ALA A 338 -2.50 -1.49 -14.70
N PHE A 339 -3.51 -0.64 -14.87
CA PHE A 339 -4.85 -1.02 -15.33
C PHE A 339 -5.30 -0.34 -16.63
N GLU A 340 -4.42 0.39 -17.30
CA GLU A 340 -4.75 1.07 -18.55
C GLU A 340 -5.03 0.09 -19.71
N TRP A 341 -4.53 -1.15 -19.59
CA TRP A 341 -4.77 -2.20 -20.58
C TRP A 341 -6.26 -2.51 -20.80
N ASP A 342 -7.13 -2.23 -19.84
CA ASP A 342 -8.58 -2.47 -19.96
C ASP A 342 -9.31 -1.39 -20.75
N LYS A 343 -8.61 -0.32 -21.17
CA LYS A 343 -9.17 0.81 -21.89
C LYS A 343 -8.74 0.89 -23.35
N VAL A 344 -7.61 0.26 -23.70
CA VAL A 344 -6.97 0.40 -25.01
C VAL A 344 -7.17 -0.85 -25.82
N ASP A 345 -7.60 -0.71 -27.08
CA ASP A 345 -7.75 -1.79 -28.06
C ASP A 345 -8.60 -2.97 -27.59
N ARG A 346 -9.65 -2.69 -26.83
CA ARG A 346 -10.57 -3.73 -26.34
C ARG A 346 -11.50 -4.22 -27.44
N LEU A 347 -11.61 -5.53 -27.55
CA LEU A 347 -12.65 -6.15 -28.38
C LEU A 347 -14.02 -5.93 -27.72
N THR A 348 -14.88 -5.20 -28.40
CA THR A 348 -16.23 -4.86 -27.91
C THR A 348 -17.32 -5.77 -28.48
N TYR A 349 -17.00 -6.52 -29.53
CA TYR A 349 -17.88 -7.47 -30.20
C TYR A 349 -17.13 -8.76 -30.49
N PRO A 350 -17.83 -9.91 -30.57
CA PRO A 350 -17.28 -11.12 -31.19
C PRO A 350 -16.90 -10.84 -32.65
N LEU A 351 -15.79 -11.40 -33.08
CA LEU A 351 -15.32 -11.29 -34.45
C LEU A 351 -15.17 -12.68 -35.04
N VAL A 352 -15.63 -12.85 -36.27
CA VAL A 352 -15.41 -14.07 -37.08
C VAL A 352 -14.63 -13.71 -38.33
N ARG A 353 -13.88 -14.67 -38.87
CA ARG A 353 -13.12 -14.47 -40.10
C ARG A 353 -14.00 -14.84 -41.31
N GLU A 354 -14.25 -13.87 -42.18
CA GLU A 354 -14.92 -14.01 -43.47
C GLU A 354 -14.01 -13.44 -44.56
N ASP A 355 -13.79 -14.23 -45.61
CA ASP A 355 -12.91 -13.85 -46.74
C ASP A 355 -11.52 -13.30 -46.35
N GLY A 356 -10.99 -13.80 -45.21
CA GLY A 356 -9.68 -13.39 -44.68
C GLY A 356 -9.70 -12.20 -43.72
N GLU A 357 -10.80 -11.48 -43.60
CA GLU A 357 -10.97 -10.33 -42.69
C GLU A 357 -11.77 -10.69 -41.44
N LEU A 358 -11.50 -10.03 -40.34
CA LEU A 358 -12.27 -10.14 -39.08
C LEU A 358 -13.47 -9.21 -39.14
N VAL A 359 -14.66 -9.74 -39.10
CA VAL A 359 -15.93 -8.97 -39.13
C VAL A 359 -16.72 -9.17 -37.83
N PRO A 360 -17.40 -8.11 -37.33
CA PRO A 360 -18.28 -8.23 -36.18
C PRO A 360 -19.42 -9.18 -36.42
N THR A 361 -19.73 -10.02 -35.41
CA THR A 361 -20.85 -10.98 -35.49
C THR A 361 -21.62 -11.01 -34.16
N SER A 362 -22.72 -11.77 -34.14
CA SER A 362 -23.46 -12.05 -32.91
C SER A 362 -22.74 -13.06 -32.02
N TRP A 363 -23.03 -13.03 -30.70
CA TRP A 363 -22.53 -14.06 -29.79
C TRP A 363 -23.00 -15.49 -30.19
N SER A 364 -24.22 -15.62 -30.66
CA SER A 364 -24.75 -16.93 -31.13
C SER A 364 -23.90 -17.47 -32.26
N ASP A 365 -23.68 -16.67 -33.32
CA ASP A 365 -22.91 -17.11 -34.48
C ASP A 365 -21.44 -17.38 -34.11
N ALA A 366 -20.85 -16.57 -33.25
CA ALA A 366 -19.47 -16.79 -32.77
C ALA A 366 -19.37 -18.13 -32.01
N LEU A 367 -20.30 -18.39 -31.10
CA LEU A 367 -20.31 -19.64 -30.32
C LEU A 367 -20.60 -20.87 -31.17
N ASP A 368 -21.47 -20.76 -32.20
CA ASP A 368 -21.68 -21.82 -33.16
C ASP A 368 -20.41 -22.16 -33.95
N ARG A 369 -19.66 -21.13 -34.39
CA ARG A 369 -18.35 -21.32 -35.03
C ARG A 369 -17.32 -21.99 -34.10
N VAL A 370 -17.32 -21.60 -32.82
CA VAL A 370 -16.45 -22.24 -31.80
C VAL A 370 -16.83 -23.70 -31.63
N ARG A 371 -18.12 -24.00 -31.51
CA ARG A 371 -18.65 -25.38 -31.39
C ARG A 371 -18.23 -26.22 -32.58
N GLU A 372 -18.49 -25.75 -33.80
CA GLU A 372 -18.12 -26.46 -35.04
C GLU A 372 -16.61 -26.72 -35.12
N GLY A 373 -15.78 -25.73 -34.75
CA GLY A 373 -14.34 -25.88 -34.73
C GLY A 373 -13.86 -26.91 -33.72
N LEU A 374 -14.42 -26.93 -32.52
CA LEU A 374 -14.07 -27.88 -31.46
C LEU A 374 -14.56 -29.32 -31.83
N GLU A 375 -15.77 -29.46 -32.37
CA GLU A 375 -16.28 -30.74 -32.83
C GLU A 375 -15.41 -31.31 -33.96
N SER A 376 -14.99 -30.48 -34.92
CA SER A 376 -14.11 -30.87 -36.02
C SER A 376 -12.71 -31.29 -35.55
N ALA A 377 -12.15 -30.61 -34.54
CA ALA A 377 -10.82 -30.91 -34.00
C ALA A 377 -10.83 -32.14 -33.05
N GLY A 378 -11.98 -32.47 -32.47
CA GLY A 378 -12.12 -33.60 -31.55
C GLY A 378 -11.19 -33.51 -30.37
N SER A 379 -10.43 -34.58 -30.08
CA SER A 379 -9.48 -34.61 -28.97
C SER A 379 -8.14 -33.84 -29.24
N SER A 380 -7.97 -33.34 -30.48
CA SER A 380 -6.74 -32.60 -30.87
C SER A 380 -6.81 -31.12 -30.50
N VAL A 381 -7.47 -30.79 -29.40
CA VAL A 381 -7.60 -29.41 -28.87
C VAL A 381 -6.69 -29.20 -27.68
N GLY A 382 -5.88 -28.14 -27.71
CA GLY A 382 -5.10 -27.68 -26.60
C GLY A 382 -5.67 -26.38 -26.01
N PHE A 383 -5.58 -26.21 -24.68
CA PHE A 383 -6.05 -25.05 -23.95
C PHE A 383 -4.88 -24.34 -23.26
N LEU A 384 -4.71 -23.07 -23.52
CA LEU A 384 -3.70 -22.20 -22.88
C LEU A 384 -4.37 -20.96 -22.25
N PRO A 385 -5.11 -21.13 -21.14
CA PRO A 385 -5.86 -20.04 -20.52
C PRO A 385 -4.98 -18.96 -19.90
N GLY A 386 -3.72 -19.29 -19.55
CA GLY A 386 -2.77 -18.39 -18.90
C GLY A 386 -2.90 -18.31 -17.38
N GLY A 387 -1.98 -17.60 -16.75
CA GLY A 387 -1.85 -17.52 -15.29
C GLY A 387 -2.57 -16.34 -14.62
N ARG A 388 -3.34 -15.55 -15.37
CA ARG A 388 -4.05 -14.35 -14.84
C ARG A 388 -5.54 -14.58 -14.63
N LEU A 389 -5.95 -15.80 -14.55
CA LEU A 389 -7.33 -16.20 -14.29
C LEU A 389 -7.61 -16.21 -12.79
N THR A 390 -8.88 -16.01 -12.44
CA THR A 390 -9.35 -16.36 -11.09
C THR A 390 -9.31 -17.89 -10.91
N PHE A 391 -9.34 -18.34 -9.67
CA PHE A 391 -9.42 -19.78 -9.37
C PHE A 391 -10.64 -20.42 -10.02
N GLU A 392 -11.80 -19.74 -9.98
CA GLU A 392 -13.05 -20.20 -10.55
C GLU A 392 -12.97 -20.36 -12.07
N ASP A 393 -12.35 -19.40 -12.76
CA ASP A 393 -12.16 -19.46 -14.21
C ASP A 393 -11.19 -20.59 -14.59
N ALA A 394 -10.09 -20.74 -13.84
CA ALA A 394 -9.14 -21.83 -14.07
C ALA A 394 -9.80 -23.20 -13.90
N TRP A 395 -10.62 -23.35 -12.86
CA TRP A 395 -11.41 -24.56 -12.64
C TRP A 395 -12.43 -24.79 -13.76
N ALA A 396 -13.15 -23.74 -14.18
CA ALA A 396 -14.12 -23.83 -15.26
C ALA A 396 -13.48 -24.27 -16.59
N TRP A 397 -12.31 -23.68 -16.94
CA TRP A 397 -11.55 -24.10 -18.12
C TRP A 397 -11.09 -25.55 -18.02
N SER A 398 -10.60 -25.97 -16.86
CA SER A 398 -10.15 -27.34 -16.61
C SER A 398 -11.30 -28.34 -16.76
N LYS A 399 -12.47 -27.98 -16.22
CA LYS A 399 -13.70 -28.79 -16.35
C LYS A 399 -14.17 -28.84 -17.80
N PHE A 400 -14.25 -27.71 -18.48
CA PHE A 400 -14.69 -27.63 -19.87
C PHE A 400 -13.79 -28.47 -20.78
N ALA A 401 -12.48 -28.35 -20.69
CA ALA A 401 -11.53 -29.10 -21.48
C ALA A 401 -11.76 -30.62 -21.35
N ARG A 402 -11.85 -31.12 -20.13
CA ARG A 402 -11.93 -32.56 -19.86
C ARG A 402 -13.31 -33.16 -20.05
N THR A 403 -14.36 -32.46 -19.61
CA THR A 403 -15.72 -33.05 -19.61
C THR A 403 -16.53 -32.73 -20.85
N VAL A 404 -16.26 -31.60 -21.52
CA VAL A 404 -17.01 -31.21 -22.73
C VAL A 404 -16.22 -31.53 -23.99
N VAL A 405 -14.94 -31.18 -24.05
CA VAL A 405 -14.11 -31.39 -25.24
C VAL A 405 -13.43 -32.77 -25.23
N GLY A 406 -13.19 -33.35 -24.05
CA GLY A 406 -12.51 -34.64 -23.90
C GLY A 406 -11.00 -34.55 -24.10
N SER A 407 -10.40 -33.38 -23.80
CA SER A 407 -8.95 -33.13 -23.92
C SER A 407 -8.32 -32.90 -22.57
N ASP A 408 -7.20 -33.58 -22.29
CA ASP A 408 -6.32 -33.31 -21.14
C ASP A 408 -5.19 -32.34 -21.47
N SER A 409 -5.12 -31.81 -22.69
CA SER A 409 -4.10 -30.88 -23.15
C SER A 409 -4.47 -29.47 -22.69
N ILE A 410 -4.30 -29.19 -21.39
CA ILE A 410 -4.50 -27.88 -20.77
C ILE A 410 -3.30 -27.48 -19.91
N ASP A 411 -2.77 -26.28 -20.10
CA ASP A 411 -1.69 -25.72 -19.30
C ASP A 411 -1.93 -24.22 -19.03
N PHE A 412 -1.64 -23.80 -17.81
CA PHE A 412 -1.78 -22.40 -17.35
C PHE A 412 -0.45 -21.64 -17.37
N ARG A 413 0.66 -22.32 -17.65
CA ARG A 413 1.99 -21.72 -17.65
C ARG A 413 2.37 -21.23 -19.05
N SER A 414 3.12 -20.14 -19.08
CA SER A 414 3.67 -19.56 -20.32
C SER A 414 5.10 -20.05 -20.64
N ARG A 415 5.57 -21.09 -19.94
CA ARG A 415 6.91 -21.66 -20.12
C ARG A 415 6.88 -23.17 -20.29
N PRO A 416 7.88 -23.77 -20.92
CA PRO A 416 8.01 -25.21 -20.94
C PRO A 416 8.06 -25.82 -19.53
N SER A 417 7.49 -26.98 -19.37
CA SER A 417 7.56 -27.79 -18.15
C SER A 417 8.27 -29.11 -18.45
N SER A 418 8.91 -29.70 -17.43
CA SER A 418 9.48 -31.03 -17.50
C SER A 418 8.49 -32.09 -17.01
N GLU A 419 8.75 -33.35 -17.36
CA GLU A 419 8.02 -34.50 -16.79
C GLU A 419 8.22 -34.59 -15.28
N GLU A 420 9.40 -34.25 -14.80
CA GLU A 420 9.75 -34.20 -13.39
C GLU A 420 8.90 -33.17 -12.64
N GLU A 421 8.77 -31.95 -13.18
CA GLU A 421 7.91 -30.91 -12.61
C GLU A 421 6.43 -31.36 -12.60
N ARG A 422 5.97 -31.97 -13.68
CA ARG A 422 4.59 -32.49 -13.76
C ARG A 422 4.33 -33.54 -12.71
N SER A 423 5.24 -34.48 -12.54
CA SER A 423 5.16 -35.55 -11.55
C SER A 423 5.19 -34.98 -10.12
N PHE A 424 6.04 -34.00 -9.86
CA PHE A 424 6.09 -33.28 -8.56
C PHE A 424 4.76 -32.57 -8.26
N LEU A 425 4.27 -31.77 -9.20
CA LEU A 425 3.01 -31.05 -9.01
C LEU A 425 1.82 -32.00 -8.78
N ALA A 426 1.78 -33.11 -9.52
CA ALA A 426 0.72 -34.11 -9.36
C ALA A 426 0.79 -34.86 -8.02
N SER A 427 1.99 -35.05 -7.48
CA SER A 427 2.18 -35.86 -6.26
C SER A 427 2.11 -35.05 -4.97
N TYR A 428 2.52 -33.77 -5.01
CA TYR A 428 2.71 -32.97 -3.79
C TYR A 428 1.87 -31.69 -3.76
N VAL A 429 1.38 -31.21 -4.88
CA VAL A 429 0.66 -29.95 -4.96
C VAL A 429 -0.81 -30.12 -5.33
N ALA A 430 -1.10 -30.96 -6.33
CA ALA A 430 -2.47 -31.17 -6.80
C ALA A 430 -3.35 -31.80 -5.70
N GLY A 431 -4.48 -31.16 -5.40
CA GLY A 431 -5.41 -31.62 -4.37
C GLY A 431 -4.99 -31.28 -2.92
N SER A 432 -3.84 -30.65 -2.70
CA SER A 432 -3.48 -30.08 -1.40
C SER A 432 -4.06 -28.68 -1.24
N GLY A 433 -4.34 -28.29 0.00
CA GLY A 433 -4.69 -26.90 0.33
C GLY A 433 -3.45 -26.02 0.49
N LEU A 434 -3.67 -24.77 0.90
CA LEU A 434 -2.62 -23.86 1.29
C LEU A 434 -2.30 -24.09 2.78
N ASP A 435 -1.24 -24.83 3.05
CA ASP A 435 -0.86 -25.23 4.42
C ASP A 435 -0.06 -24.15 5.16
N VAL A 436 0.54 -23.21 4.44
CA VAL A 436 1.35 -22.12 4.99
C VAL A 436 0.74 -20.77 4.64
N THR A 437 0.40 -20.01 5.65
CA THR A 437 -0.13 -18.65 5.51
C THR A 437 0.98 -17.60 5.59
N TYR A 438 0.68 -16.35 5.24
CA TYR A 438 1.62 -15.24 5.46
C TYR A 438 1.89 -14.99 6.94
N SER A 439 0.94 -15.28 7.82
CA SER A 439 1.13 -15.20 9.27
C SER A 439 2.11 -16.27 9.77
N ASP A 440 2.09 -17.47 9.18
CA ASP A 440 3.07 -18.51 9.49
C ASP A 440 4.47 -18.10 9.08
N LEU A 441 4.62 -17.50 7.88
CA LEU A 441 5.90 -16.93 7.43
C LEU A 441 6.40 -15.82 8.36
N GLU A 442 5.51 -14.95 8.87
CA GLU A 442 5.88 -13.89 9.82
C GLU A 442 6.33 -14.43 11.17
N SER A 443 5.81 -15.59 11.59
CA SER A 443 6.13 -16.25 12.87
C SER A 443 7.27 -17.25 12.77
N ALA A 444 7.75 -17.56 11.57
CA ALA A 444 8.87 -18.46 11.35
C ALA A 444 10.18 -17.92 11.97
N GLY A 445 11.06 -18.80 12.40
CA GLY A 445 12.40 -18.43 12.85
C GLY A 445 13.32 -18.04 11.69
N GLN A 446 13.17 -18.73 10.57
CA GLN A 446 13.93 -18.51 9.34
C GLN A 446 13.10 -18.83 8.11
N VAL A 447 13.38 -18.12 7.01
CA VAL A 447 12.82 -18.36 5.67
C VAL A 447 13.96 -18.47 4.66
N LEU A 448 13.90 -19.49 3.81
CA LEU A 448 14.79 -19.67 2.68
C LEU A 448 14.05 -19.31 1.38
N LEU A 449 14.59 -18.37 0.64
CA LEU A 449 14.14 -18.00 -0.70
C LEU A 449 15.05 -18.69 -1.72
N VAL A 450 14.48 -19.41 -2.68
CA VAL A 450 15.24 -20.09 -3.72
C VAL A 450 14.82 -19.55 -5.08
N ALA A 451 15.75 -18.89 -5.77
CA ALA A 451 15.51 -18.25 -7.07
C ALA A 451 14.24 -17.37 -7.10
N LEU A 452 13.97 -16.69 -6.00
CA LEU A 452 12.77 -15.86 -5.82
C LEU A 452 13.17 -14.47 -5.33
N GLU A 453 12.75 -13.43 -6.05
CA GLU A 453 12.83 -12.03 -5.63
C GLU A 453 11.43 -11.53 -5.22
N PRO A 454 11.08 -11.62 -3.93
CA PRO A 454 9.71 -11.35 -3.51
C PRO A 454 9.31 -9.87 -3.66
N GLU A 455 10.25 -8.94 -3.71
CA GLU A 455 9.93 -7.53 -3.94
C GLU A 455 9.33 -7.31 -5.35
N ASP A 456 9.85 -8.03 -6.34
CA ASP A 456 9.40 -7.96 -7.74
C ASP A 456 8.21 -8.88 -8.03
N GLU A 457 8.26 -10.11 -7.49
CA GLU A 457 7.41 -11.21 -7.93
C GLU A 457 6.16 -11.37 -7.08
N CYS A 458 6.22 -11.02 -5.78
CA CYS A 458 5.11 -11.16 -4.83
C CYS A 458 5.20 -10.13 -3.70
N GLY A 459 4.87 -8.89 -4.05
CA GLY A 459 5.09 -7.73 -3.19
C GLY A 459 4.42 -7.79 -1.82
N ALA A 460 3.23 -8.40 -1.69
CA ALA A 460 2.58 -8.59 -0.39
C ALA A 460 3.44 -9.48 0.52
N MET A 461 3.95 -10.61 0.02
CA MET A 461 4.84 -11.49 0.77
C MET A 461 6.13 -10.76 1.19
N PHE A 462 6.73 -9.99 0.28
CA PHE A 462 7.90 -9.17 0.61
C PHE A 462 7.65 -8.26 1.82
N LEU A 463 6.54 -7.52 1.84
CA LEU A 463 6.21 -6.62 2.93
C LEU A 463 6.00 -7.36 4.26
N ARG A 464 5.39 -8.57 4.21
CA ARG A 464 5.22 -9.45 5.37
C ARG A 464 6.57 -9.92 5.92
N LEU A 465 7.44 -10.47 5.08
CA LEU A 465 8.78 -10.90 5.47
C LEU A 465 9.59 -9.74 6.06
N ARG A 466 9.59 -8.59 5.39
CA ARG A 466 10.29 -7.40 5.87
C ARG A 466 9.74 -6.91 7.22
N LYS A 467 8.43 -6.95 7.42
CA LYS A 467 7.80 -6.64 8.71
C LYS A 467 8.31 -7.58 9.80
N ALA A 468 8.36 -8.89 9.54
CA ALA A 468 8.82 -9.90 10.49
C ALA A 468 10.31 -9.76 10.81
N VAL A 469 11.16 -9.50 9.82
CA VAL A 469 12.60 -9.21 10.02
C VAL A 469 12.77 -8.06 11.01
N ARG A 470 11.97 -6.99 10.88
CA ARG A 470 12.09 -5.80 11.74
C ARG A 470 11.47 -5.96 13.12
N LYS A 471 10.35 -6.68 13.25
CA LYS A 471 9.57 -6.77 14.50
C LYS A 471 9.88 -8.02 15.30
N SER A 472 10.06 -9.15 14.64
CA SER A 472 10.21 -10.48 15.26
C SER A 472 11.61 -11.04 15.14
N GLY A 473 12.50 -10.40 14.35
CA GLY A 473 13.85 -10.88 14.15
C GLY A 473 13.94 -12.10 13.21
N LEU A 474 12.95 -12.29 12.33
CA LEU A 474 12.97 -13.30 11.28
C LEU A 474 14.30 -13.25 10.52
N LYS A 475 14.93 -14.39 10.34
CA LYS A 475 16.12 -14.52 9.49
C LYS A 475 15.70 -14.91 8.08
N VAL A 476 16.29 -14.26 7.08
CA VAL A 476 16.06 -14.59 5.67
C VAL A 476 17.38 -15.01 5.04
N ALA A 477 17.38 -16.15 4.36
CA ALA A 477 18.46 -16.58 3.48
C ALA A 477 17.92 -16.63 2.03
N THR A 478 18.74 -16.29 1.06
CA THR A 478 18.35 -16.32 -0.35
C THR A 478 19.40 -17.03 -1.19
N VAL A 479 18.98 -18.01 -1.98
CA VAL A 479 19.80 -18.67 -3.02
C VAL A 479 19.59 -17.91 -4.32
N ALA A 480 20.57 -17.10 -4.70
CA ALA A 480 20.46 -16.19 -5.83
C ALA A 480 21.84 -15.85 -6.41
N PRO A 481 21.92 -15.31 -7.64
CA PRO A 481 23.20 -14.93 -8.25
C PRO A 481 23.79 -13.62 -7.66
N PHE A 482 23.00 -12.80 -6.99
CA PHE A 482 23.45 -11.54 -6.39
C PHE A 482 22.50 -11.08 -5.27
N THR A 483 22.96 -10.12 -4.48
CA THR A 483 22.12 -9.47 -3.46
C THR A 483 21.27 -8.37 -4.10
N SER A 484 19.98 -8.60 -4.21
CA SER A 484 19.00 -7.66 -4.73
C SER A 484 18.71 -6.50 -3.76
N ASN A 485 17.89 -5.51 -4.19
CA ASN A 485 17.37 -4.48 -3.30
C ASN A 485 16.45 -5.08 -2.23
N GLY A 486 15.55 -5.98 -2.62
CA GLY A 486 14.67 -6.68 -1.69
C GLY A 486 15.45 -7.46 -0.64
N SER A 487 16.47 -8.20 -1.06
CA SER A 487 17.38 -8.91 -0.15
C SER A 487 18.05 -7.98 0.86
N ARG A 488 18.53 -6.80 0.42
CA ARG A 488 19.11 -5.79 1.32
C ARG A 488 18.09 -5.25 2.32
N LYS A 489 16.87 -4.94 1.88
CA LYS A 489 15.78 -4.43 2.73
C LYS A 489 15.31 -5.44 3.78
N MET A 490 15.47 -6.75 3.50
CA MET A 490 15.19 -7.84 4.43
C MET A 490 16.42 -8.28 5.24
N ASN A 491 17.59 -7.65 5.03
CA ASN A 491 18.85 -8.09 5.62
C ASN A 491 19.13 -9.58 5.35
N ALA A 492 18.80 -10.05 4.14
CA ALA A 492 18.93 -11.45 3.77
C ALA A 492 20.37 -11.87 3.57
N ARG A 493 20.71 -13.09 4.03
CA ARG A 493 22.00 -13.73 3.77
C ARG A 493 22.00 -14.32 2.36
N LEU A 494 22.89 -13.86 1.51
CA LEU A 494 23.09 -14.45 0.19
C LEU A 494 23.82 -15.79 0.28
N LEU A 495 23.21 -16.83 -0.28
CA LEU A 495 23.81 -18.10 -0.62
C LEU A 495 24.00 -18.10 -2.15
N HIS A 496 25.20 -17.77 -2.59
CA HIS A 496 25.46 -17.50 -4.00
C HIS A 496 25.28 -18.73 -4.87
N ALA A 497 24.45 -18.62 -5.90
CA ALA A 497 24.24 -19.61 -6.94
C ALA A 497 24.23 -18.92 -8.30
N ALA A 498 24.98 -19.44 -9.27
CA ALA A 498 24.80 -19.01 -10.66
C ALA A 498 23.44 -19.50 -11.18
N PRO A 499 22.82 -18.81 -12.16
CA PRO A 499 21.57 -19.27 -12.75
C PRO A 499 21.65 -20.73 -13.21
N GLY A 500 20.73 -21.58 -12.74
CA GLY A 500 20.70 -23.02 -12.97
C GLY A 500 21.53 -23.87 -12.00
N ALA A 501 22.29 -23.25 -11.08
CA ALA A 501 23.05 -23.95 -10.04
C ALA A 501 22.35 -23.98 -8.67
N GLU A 502 21.16 -23.40 -8.57
CA GLU A 502 20.38 -23.32 -7.34
C GLU A 502 20.10 -24.71 -6.71
N PRO A 503 19.77 -25.77 -7.49
CA PRO A 503 19.57 -27.10 -6.91
C PRO A 503 20.77 -27.61 -6.14
N GLY A 504 21.99 -27.40 -6.66
CA GLY A 504 23.23 -27.82 -6.00
C GLY A 504 23.49 -27.09 -4.68
N VAL A 505 23.06 -25.83 -4.56
CA VAL A 505 23.14 -25.08 -3.28
C VAL A 505 22.10 -25.61 -2.29
N VAL A 506 20.89 -25.96 -2.76
CA VAL A 506 19.84 -26.58 -1.92
C VAL A 506 20.31 -27.95 -1.41
N ASP A 507 20.90 -28.78 -2.26
CA ASP A 507 21.50 -30.06 -1.86
C ASP A 507 22.61 -29.88 -0.82
N ALA A 508 23.46 -28.86 -0.99
CA ALA A 508 24.51 -28.54 -0.02
C ALA A 508 23.94 -28.08 1.34
N ILE A 509 22.83 -27.36 1.35
CA ILE A 509 22.10 -27.00 2.59
C ILE A 509 21.58 -28.28 3.25
N ALA A 510 20.91 -29.15 2.51
CA ALA A 510 20.37 -30.41 3.02
C ALA A 510 21.47 -31.35 3.58
N ALA A 511 22.64 -31.33 2.98
CA ALA A 511 23.82 -32.10 3.46
C ALA A 511 24.51 -31.47 4.68
N GLY A 512 24.13 -30.26 5.10
CA GLY A 512 24.78 -29.51 6.16
C GLY A 512 26.09 -28.86 5.71
N GLY A 513 27.19 -29.20 6.33
CA GLY A 513 28.51 -28.68 5.91
C GLY A 513 28.63 -27.17 6.04
N ALA A 514 28.94 -26.48 4.94
CA ALA A 514 29.12 -25.01 4.93
C ALA A 514 27.86 -24.22 5.26
N TYR A 515 26.68 -24.84 5.17
CA TYR A 515 25.38 -24.24 5.42
C TYR A 515 24.63 -24.90 6.60
N ALA A 516 25.33 -25.59 7.49
CA ALA A 516 24.73 -26.30 8.63
C ALA A 516 23.84 -25.38 9.49
N ASP A 517 24.28 -24.13 9.68
CA ASP A 517 23.53 -23.11 10.44
C ASP A 517 22.20 -22.69 9.77
N VAL A 518 22.15 -22.76 8.43
CA VAL A 518 20.90 -22.52 7.68
C VAL A 518 20.00 -23.74 7.79
N ALA A 519 20.56 -24.93 7.61
CA ALA A 519 19.82 -26.20 7.70
C ALA A 519 19.21 -26.44 9.09
N GLU A 520 19.95 -26.12 10.15
CA GLU A 520 19.46 -26.26 11.54
C GLU A 520 18.33 -25.27 11.89
N ALA A 521 18.28 -24.14 11.19
CA ALA A 521 17.30 -23.08 11.47
C ALA A 521 16.02 -23.21 10.62
N LEU A 522 16.05 -24.01 9.53
CA LEU A 522 14.88 -24.35 8.71
C LEU A 522 14.14 -25.55 9.30
#